data_8cc61ac38ed9ecb8568d209d9297b96c
#
_entry.id   8cc61ac38ed9ecb8568d209d9297b96c
#
_cell.length_a   1.000
_cell.length_b   1.000
_cell.length_c   1.000
_cell.angle_alpha   90.00
_cell.angle_beta   90.00
_cell.angle_gamma   90.00
#
_symmetry.space_group_name_H-M   'P 1'
#
loop_
_entity.id
_entity.type
_entity.pdbx_description
1 polymer ?
#
loop_
_entity_poly.entity_id
_entity_poly.type
_entity_poly.pdbx_seq_one_letter_code
_entity_poly.pdbx_strand_id
1 'polypeptide(L)'
;MFDQITERFDTLLRNLRGIGKITDKNIQETARQIRRVLLEADVNFQVTRDFVKRVQDRSSGTKVLKSVKPGEQFIKIIHDELVTLFGNEPVPLEFAKKGQTIILMAGLQGSGKTATCVKLANRLNDQGKSVLLVAADVYRPAAIKQLQVLAEEIAVPVFEMGQDDPVKICTAAIEEAVLSKIDCVILDTAGRLHVDGEMMVEIQQIAEAVKPTETLFVADGMTGQDAVHSAQAFNEALEITGTILTKLDGDAPGGSAILITTTIKKTVKFTRISETTEGLDVLVPPPMADHNQRLGDVVTI
;
A
#
# COMPACT_ATOMS: atom_id res chain seq x y z
N MET A 1 2.58 -12.92 5.85
CA MET A 1 1.87 -12.73 4.60
C MET A 1 2.75 -12.89 3.37
N PHE A 2 3.80 -12.10 3.21
CA PHE A 2 4.77 -12.34 2.14
C PHE A 2 5.62 -13.58 2.38
N ASP A 3 5.52 -14.21 3.56
CA ASP A 3 6.36 -15.35 3.98
C ASP A 3 6.25 -16.54 3.02
N GLN A 4 5.05 -16.89 2.57
CA GLN A 4 4.87 -18.00 1.61
C GLN A 4 5.49 -17.70 0.24
N ILE A 5 5.33 -16.46 -0.25
CA ILE A 5 5.97 -16.01 -1.50
C ILE A 5 7.48 -15.98 -1.29
N THR A 6 7.93 -15.41 -0.18
CA THR A 6 9.35 -15.29 0.18
C THR A 6 10.00 -16.66 0.32
N GLU A 7 9.40 -17.61 1.05
CA GLU A 7 9.93 -18.98 1.20
C GLU A 7 10.06 -19.71 -0.13
N ARG A 8 9.07 -19.57 -1.01
CA ARG A 8 9.11 -20.17 -2.34
C ARG A 8 10.17 -19.54 -3.23
N PHE A 9 10.30 -18.21 -3.19
CA PHE A 9 11.39 -17.51 -3.88
C PHE A 9 12.75 -17.88 -3.30
N ASP A 10 12.90 -17.95 -1.97
CA ASP A 10 14.14 -18.36 -1.33
C ASP A 10 14.57 -19.78 -1.72
N THR A 11 13.61 -20.69 -1.79
CA THR A 11 13.87 -22.06 -2.25
C THR A 11 14.33 -22.07 -3.72
N LEU A 12 13.66 -21.30 -4.56
CA LEU A 12 14.02 -21.14 -5.97
C LEU A 12 15.42 -20.52 -6.12
N LEU A 13 15.71 -19.46 -5.37
CA LEU A 13 16.99 -18.75 -5.40
C LEU A 13 18.13 -19.59 -4.86
N ARG A 14 17.90 -20.40 -3.80
CA ARG A 14 18.91 -21.36 -3.28
C ARG A 14 19.33 -22.38 -4.34
N ASN A 15 18.40 -22.87 -5.14
CA ASN A 15 18.69 -23.81 -6.22
C ASN A 15 19.56 -23.18 -7.32
N LEU A 16 19.54 -21.87 -7.46
CA LEU A 16 20.35 -21.11 -8.43
C LEU A 16 21.78 -20.82 -7.96
N ARG A 17 22.01 -20.74 -6.63
CA ARG A 17 23.33 -20.41 -6.06
C ARG A 17 24.45 -21.39 -6.45
N GLY A 18 24.12 -22.66 -6.70
CA GLY A 18 25.08 -23.69 -7.08
C GLY A 18 25.41 -23.79 -8.56
N ILE A 19 24.78 -22.94 -9.42
CA ILE A 19 24.94 -23.04 -10.88
C ILE A 19 26.20 -22.30 -11.32
N GLY A 20 27.22 -23.06 -11.72
CA GLY A 20 28.49 -22.52 -12.21
C GLY A 20 28.44 -21.89 -13.60
N LYS A 21 27.37 -22.10 -14.39
CA LYS A 21 27.13 -21.50 -15.71
C LYS A 21 25.64 -21.36 -15.96
N ILE A 22 25.16 -20.15 -16.20
CA ILE A 22 23.78 -19.92 -16.61
C ILE A 22 23.65 -20.24 -18.09
N THR A 23 22.64 -21.02 -18.42
CA THR A 23 22.24 -21.38 -19.78
C THR A 23 20.83 -20.87 -20.05
N ASP A 24 20.46 -20.68 -21.32
CA ASP A 24 19.10 -20.32 -21.71
C ASP A 24 18.05 -21.29 -21.14
N LYS A 25 18.42 -22.58 -21.01
CA LYS A 25 17.56 -23.59 -20.39
C LYS A 25 17.29 -23.27 -18.91
N ASN A 26 18.33 -22.92 -18.15
CA ASN A 26 18.19 -22.53 -16.75
C ASN A 26 17.30 -21.28 -16.60
N ILE A 27 17.51 -20.27 -17.45
CA ILE A 27 16.70 -19.05 -17.45
C ILE A 27 15.24 -19.39 -17.73
N GLN A 28 14.95 -20.22 -18.74
CA GLN A 28 13.57 -20.59 -19.07
C GLN A 28 12.92 -21.43 -17.97
N GLU A 29 13.66 -22.32 -17.34
CA GLU A 29 13.15 -23.17 -16.25
C GLU A 29 12.80 -22.32 -15.02
N THR A 30 13.72 -21.44 -14.63
CA THR A 30 13.50 -20.48 -13.54
C THR A 30 12.33 -19.54 -13.84
N ALA A 31 12.22 -19.04 -15.05
CA ALA A 31 11.12 -18.18 -15.50
C ALA A 31 9.75 -18.88 -15.36
N ARG A 32 9.67 -20.18 -15.65
CA ARG A 32 8.45 -20.97 -15.44
C ARG A 32 8.12 -21.12 -13.95
N GLN A 33 9.12 -21.37 -13.12
CA GLN A 33 8.93 -21.50 -11.66
C GLN A 33 8.49 -20.15 -11.06
N ILE A 34 9.12 -19.04 -11.42
CA ILE A 34 8.72 -17.70 -11.01
C ILE A 34 7.27 -17.43 -11.41
N ARG A 35 6.91 -17.69 -12.67
CA ARG A 35 5.53 -17.52 -13.14
C ARG A 35 4.54 -18.28 -12.28
N ARG A 36 4.86 -19.51 -11.93
CA ARG A 36 4.01 -20.36 -11.11
C ARG A 36 3.85 -19.78 -9.71
N VAL A 37 4.94 -19.38 -9.06
CA VAL A 37 4.90 -18.77 -7.71
C VAL A 37 4.05 -17.50 -7.70
N LEU A 38 4.21 -16.63 -8.70
CA LEU A 38 3.44 -15.38 -8.78
C LEU A 38 1.95 -15.63 -9.04
N LEU A 39 1.60 -16.58 -9.92
CA LEU A 39 0.20 -16.92 -10.19
C LEU A 39 -0.47 -17.63 -9.01
N GLU A 40 0.23 -18.49 -8.29
CA GLU A 40 -0.26 -19.13 -7.06
C GLU A 40 -0.43 -18.10 -5.91
N ALA A 41 0.25 -16.97 -6.01
CA ALA A 41 0.09 -15.82 -5.13
C ALA A 41 -0.95 -14.80 -5.64
N ASP A 42 -1.81 -15.19 -6.56
CA ASP A 42 -2.88 -14.37 -7.16
C ASP A 42 -2.39 -13.11 -7.89
N VAL A 43 -1.12 -13.07 -8.30
CA VAL A 43 -0.61 -11.98 -9.13
C VAL A 43 -1.21 -12.07 -10.53
N ASN A 44 -1.70 -10.95 -11.04
CA ASN A 44 -2.33 -10.87 -12.36
C ASN A 44 -1.44 -11.47 -13.45
N PHE A 45 -2.05 -12.20 -14.39
CA PHE A 45 -1.35 -12.88 -15.47
C PHE A 45 -0.50 -11.94 -16.33
N GLN A 46 -1.02 -10.74 -16.64
CA GLN A 46 -0.30 -9.75 -17.44
C GLN A 46 0.96 -9.24 -16.70
N VAL A 47 0.81 -8.88 -15.43
CA VAL A 47 1.90 -8.44 -14.55
C VAL A 47 2.96 -9.53 -14.43
N THR A 48 2.54 -10.76 -14.19
CA THR A 48 3.41 -11.94 -14.12
C THR A 48 4.17 -12.16 -15.43
N ARG A 49 3.48 -12.06 -16.56
CA ARG A 49 4.07 -12.21 -17.90
C ARG A 49 5.14 -11.15 -18.16
N ASP A 50 4.84 -9.91 -17.85
CA ASP A 50 5.75 -8.79 -18.09
C ASP A 50 6.96 -8.83 -17.17
N PHE A 51 6.79 -9.25 -15.91
CA PHE A 51 7.87 -9.53 -14.99
C PHE A 51 8.81 -10.62 -15.52
N VAL A 52 8.25 -11.77 -15.87
CA VAL A 52 9.02 -12.91 -16.40
C VAL A 52 9.78 -12.52 -17.66
N LYS A 53 9.15 -11.75 -18.54
CA LYS A 53 9.79 -11.23 -19.75
C LYS A 53 10.98 -10.33 -19.42
N ARG A 54 10.83 -9.37 -18.49
CA ARG A 54 11.95 -8.50 -18.09
C ARG A 54 13.10 -9.28 -17.48
N VAL A 55 12.82 -10.28 -16.64
CA VAL A 55 13.85 -11.18 -16.07
C VAL A 55 14.59 -11.92 -17.18
N GLN A 56 13.87 -12.47 -18.16
CA GLN A 56 14.49 -13.17 -19.30
C GLN A 56 15.33 -12.24 -20.16
N ASP A 57 14.81 -11.08 -20.54
CA ASP A 57 15.50 -10.10 -21.38
C ASP A 57 16.78 -9.60 -20.72
N ARG A 58 16.73 -9.26 -19.42
CA ARG A 58 17.91 -8.83 -18.65
C ARG A 58 18.93 -9.95 -18.48
N SER A 59 18.50 -11.18 -18.33
CA SER A 59 19.39 -12.33 -18.13
C SER A 59 20.06 -12.76 -19.42
N SER A 60 19.36 -12.72 -20.55
CA SER A 60 19.90 -13.06 -21.88
C SER A 60 20.80 -11.98 -22.45
N GLY A 61 20.54 -10.70 -22.14
CA GLY A 61 21.32 -9.54 -22.63
C GLY A 61 22.53 -9.19 -21.77
N THR A 62 22.67 -9.78 -20.59
CA THR A 62 23.74 -9.42 -19.65
C THR A 62 25.02 -10.17 -19.99
N LYS A 63 26.08 -9.46 -20.35
CA LYS A 63 27.43 -10.02 -20.39
C LYS A 63 27.80 -10.40 -18.96
N VAL A 64 27.85 -11.68 -18.68
CA VAL A 64 28.25 -12.20 -17.36
C VAL A 64 29.65 -11.68 -17.07
N LEU A 65 29.77 -10.81 -16.08
CA LEU A 65 31.06 -10.32 -15.63
C LEU A 65 31.89 -11.51 -15.16
N LYS A 66 33.08 -11.68 -15.68
CA LYS A 66 33.98 -12.82 -15.37
C LYS A 66 34.34 -12.91 -13.87
N SER A 67 34.08 -11.86 -13.11
CA SER A 67 34.37 -11.74 -11.67
C SER A 67 33.21 -12.15 -10.75
N VAL A 68 32.00 -12.33 -11.25
CA VAL A 68 30.82 -12.68 -10.46
C VAL A 68 30.31 -14.05 -10.90
N LYS A 69 30.01 -14.92 -9.94
CA LYS A 69 29.41 -16.22 -10.25
C LYS A 69 28.10 -16.03 -11.01
N PRO A 70 27.86 -16.71 -12.14
CA PRO A 70 26.69 -16.46 -13.00
C PRO A 70 25.36 -16.62 -12.28
N GLY A 71 25.27 -17.57 -11.34
CA GLY A 71 24.10 -17.79 -10.51
C GLY A 71 23.75 -16.58 -9.63
N GLU A 72 24.74 -15.95 -9.02
CA GLU A 72 24.55 -14.77 -8.15
C GLU A 72 24.05 -13.56 -8.97
N GLN A 73 24.57 -13.39 -10.19
CA GLN A 73 24.11 -12.34 -11.09
C GLN A 73 22.65 -12.53 -11.53
N PHE A 74 22.26 -13.76 -11.80
CA PHE A 74 20.87 -14.09 -12.15
C PHE A 74 19.93 -13.87 -10.96
N ILE A 75 20.34 -14.26 -9.76
CA ILE A 75 19.62 -13.97 -8.51
C ILE A 75 19.45 -12.47 -8.33
N LYS A 76 20.50 -11.69 -8.56
CA LYS A 76 20.43 -10.23 -8.46
C LYS A 76 19.43 -9.62 -9.46
N ILE A 77 19.39 -10.11 -10.70
CA ILE A 77 18.40 -9.64 -11.69
C ILE A 77 16.98 -9.92 -11.21
N ILE A 78 16.71 -11.13 -10.70
CA ILE A 78 15.39 -11.49 -10.17
C ILE A 78 15.04 -10.59 -8.99
N HIS A 79 15.98 -10.38 -8.07
CA HIS A 79 15.82 -9.51 -6.92
C HIS A 79 15.47 -8.06 -7.33
N ASP A 80 16.26 -7.47 -8.25
CA ASP A 80 16.03 -6.11 -8.73
C ASP A 80 14.65 -5.95 -9.39
N GLU A 81 14.21 -6.96 -10.15
CA GLU A 81 12.89 -6.96 -10.76
C GLU A 81 11.76 -7.11 -9.73
N LEU A 82 11.98 -7.90 -8.67
CA LEU A 82 11.03 -8.01 -7.55
C LEU A 82 10.93 -6.70 -6.78
N VAL A 83 12.06 -6.06 -6.47
CA VAL A 83 12.07 -4.75 -5.83
C VAL A 83 11.31 -3.71 -6.69
N THR A 84 11.52 -3.76 -8.01
CA THR A 84 10.78 -2.90 -8.95
C THR A 84 9.27 -3.20 -8.94
N LEU A 85 8.89 -4.47 -8.81
CA LEU A 85 7.51 -4.92 -8.80
C LEU A 85 6.76 -4.51 -7.52
N PHE A 86 7.45 -4.55 -6.37
CA PHE A 86 6.89 -4.20 -5.06
C PHE A 86 7.00 -2.70 -4.73
N GLY A 87 7.79 -1.94 -5.48
CA GLY A 87 8.17 -0.56 -5.19
C GLY A 87 9.56 -0.49 -4.56
N ASN A 88 10.38 0.46 -5.04
CA ASN A 88 11.81 0.51 -4.72
C ASN A 88 12.11 0.91 -3.28
N GLU A 89 11.25 1.73 -2.66
CA GLU A 89 11.45 2.23 -1.29
C GLU A 89 10.11 2.57 -0.63
N PRO A 90 10.04 2.49 0.72
CA PRO A 90 8.89 3.01 1.45
C PRO A 90 8.74 4.50 1.17
N VAL A 91 7.60 4.91 0.65
CA VAL A 91 7.30 6.33 0.45
C VAL A 91 6.61 6.85 1.71
N PRO A 92 7.24 7.75 2.48
CA PRO A 92 6.64 8.32 3.67
C PRO A 92 5.41 9.18 3.33
N LEU A 93 4.62 9.52 4.36
CA LEU A 93 3.61 10.54 4.23
C LEU A 93 4.26 11.89 3.92
N GLU A 94 3.64 12.61 3.01
CA GLU A 94 4.01 14.00 2.75
C GLU A 94 3.27 14.91 3.74
N PHE A 95 4.02 15.82 4.34
CA PHE A 95 3.46 16.85 5.23
C PHE A 95 3.42 18.20 4.53
N ALA A 96 2.37 18.95 4.81
CA ALA A 96 2.25 20.30 4.28
C ALA A 96 3.44 21.18 4.78
N LYS A 97 4.08 21.90 3.86
CA LYS A 97 5.18 22.82 4.20
C LYS A 97 4.69 24.04 4.98
N LYS A 98 3.42 24.37 4.86
CA LYS A 98 2.73 25.47 5.56
C LYS A 98 1.27 25.09 5.78
N GLY A 99 0.72 25.46 6.94
CA GLY A 99 -0.65 25.11 7.31
C GLY A 99 -0.80 23.67 7.76
N GLN A 100 -2.02 23.16 7.72
CA GLN A 100 -2.40 21.82 8.14
C GLN A 100 -2.08 20.78 7.07
N THR A 101 -1.64 19.62 7.48
CA THR A 101 -1.58 18.44 6.61
C THR A 101 -2.96 17.81 6.55
N ILE A 102 -3.59 17.81 5.38
CA ILE A 102 -4.92 17.26 5.16
C ILE A 102 -4.77 15.91 4.50
N ILE A 103 -5.32 14.87 5.12
CA ILE A 103 -5.27 13.48 4.66
C ILE A 103 -6.69 13.03 4.35
N LEU A 104 -6.97 12.79 3.08
CA LEU A 104 -8.26 12.26 2.61
C LEU A 104 -8.19 10.73 2.52
N MET A 105 -9.07 10.05 3.24
CA MET A 105 -9.17 8.59 3.19
C MET A 105 -10.27 8.16 2.23
N ALA A 106 -9.91 7.48 1.16
CA ALA A 106 -10.82 7.00 0.11
C ALA A 106 -10.87 5.48 0.04
N GLY A 107 -11.97 4.89 -0.41
CA GLY A 107 -12.11 3.45 -0.59
C GLY A 107 -13.52 2.92 -0.37
N LEU A 108 -13.75 1.65 -0.66
CA LEU A 108 -15.05 1.00 -0.56
C LEU A 108 -15.49 0.78 0.90
N GLN A 109 -16.78 0.50 1.08
CA GLN A 109 -17.33 0.08 2.37
C GLN A 109 -16.67 -1.23 2.82
N GLY A 110 -16.35 -1.34 4.11
CA GLY A 110 -15.71 -2.53 4.66
C GLY A 110 -14.22 -2.65 4.37
N SER A 111 -13.60 -1.73 3.63
CA SER A 111 -12.15 -1.73 3.42
C SER A 111 -11.33 -1.36 4.66
N GLY A 112 -11.98 -0.95 5.74
CA GLY A 112 -11.31 -0.63 7.01
C GLY A 112 -10.84 0.83 7.14
N LYS A 113 -11.43 1.79 6.40
CA LYS A 113 -11.10 3.22 6.45
C LYS A 113 -11.11 3.78 7.86
N THR A 114 -12.25 3.71 8.55
CA THR A 114 -12.43 4.27 9.91
C THR A 114 -11.36 3.78 10.89
N ALA A 115 -11.14 2.47 10.95
CA ALA A 115 -10.10 1.91 11.82
C ALA A 115 -8.69 2.31 11.38
N THR A 116 -8.47 2.51 10.08
CA THR A 116 -7.19 2.99 9.54
C THR A 116 -6.97 4.47 9.87
N CYS A 117 -8.01 5.31 9.82
CA CYS A 117 -7.94 6.71 10.27
C CYS A 117 -7.46 6.81 11.72
N VAL A 118 -8.04 6.01 12.61
CA VAL A 118 -7.67 5.99 14.03
C VAL A 118 -6.22 5.52 14.24
N LYS A 119 -5.81 4.44 13.56
CA LYS A 119 -4.43 3.94 13.64
C LYS A 119 -3.40 4.93 13.11
N LEU A 120 -3.74 5.60 12.00
CA LEU A 120 -2.88 6.64 11.44
C LEU A 120 -2.80 7.85 12.39
N ALA A 121 -3.93 8.23 13.00
CA ALA A 121 -3.97 9.29 14.00
C ALA A 121 -3.10 8.96 15.22
N ASN A 122 -3.22 7.75 15.76
CA ASN A 122 -2.38 7.29 16.86
C ASN A 122 -0.88 7.36 16.52
N ARG A 123 -0.50 6.84 15.36
CA ARG A 123 0.89 6.89 14.88
C ARG A 123 1.42 8.32 14.74
N LEU A 124 0.61 9.25 14.22
CA LEU A 124 1.00 10.65 14.08
C LEU A 124 1.11 11.34 15.45
N ASN A 125 0.22 11.00 16.39
CA ASN A 125 0.24 11.48 17.76
C ASN A 125 1.52 11.01 18.49
N ASP A 126 1.92 9.74 18.32
CA ASP A 126 3.18 9.20 18.85
C ASP A 126 4.42 9.91 18.27
N GLN A 127 4.30 10.46 17.07
CA GLN A 127 5.34 11.29 16.45
C GLN A 127 5.30 12.76 16.89
N GLY A 128 4.45 13.09 17.86
CA GLY A 128 4.32 14.44 18.41
C GLY A 128 3.51 15.41 17.54
N LYS A 129 2.68 14.90 16.62
CA LYS A 129 1.77 15.70 15.81
C LYS A 129 0.40 15.80 16.49
N SER A 130 -0.18 16.99 16.55
CA SER A 130 -1.58 17.14 16.92
C SER A 130 -2.48 16.72 15.75
N VAL A 131 -3.49 15.89 16.03
CA VAL A 131 -4.36 15.31 15.00
C VAL A 131 -5.82 15.59 15.30
N LEU A 132 -6.61 15.88 14.26
CA LEU A 132 -8.06 15.95 14.28
C LEU A 132 -8.64 14.90 13.34
N LEU A 133 -9.48 14.02 13.83
CA LEU A 133 -10.27 13.10 13.03
C LEU A 133 -11.58 13.77 12.64
N VAL A 134 -12.05 13.54 11.40
CA VAL A 134 -13.28 14.13 10.88
C VAL A 134 -14.24 13.04 10.44
N ALA A 135 -15.43 13.02 11.02
CA ALA A 135 -16.49 12.07 10.72
C ALA A 135 -17.30 12.55 9.50
N ALA A 136 -16.83 12.23 8.28
CA ALA A 136 -17.50 12.57 7.03
C ALA A 136 -18.29 11.40 6.41
N ASP A 137 -18.40 10.24 7.07
CA ASP A 137 -19.34 9.16 6.71
C ASP A 137 -20.72 9.46 7.35
N VAL A 138 -21.45 10.37 6.73
CA VAL A 138 -22.75 10.85 7.22
C VAL A 138 -23.90 9.90 6.94
N TYR A 139 -23.72 8.94 6.03
CA TYR A 139 -24.78 7.99 5.64
C TYR A 139 -25.01 6.89 6.68
N ARG A 140 -24.04 6.69 7.56
CA ARG A 140 -24.09 5.66 8.61
C ARG A 140 -23.89 6.30 9.98
N PRO A 141 -24.97 6.62 10.71
CA PRO A 141 -24.86 7.19 12.06
C PRO A 141 -23.98 6.36 13.01
N ALA A 142 -24.00 5.04 12.83
CA ALA A 142 -23.14 4.14 13.57
C ALA A 142 -21.63 4.33 13.27
N ALA A 143 -21.25 4.82 12.08
CA ALA A 143 -19.86 5.09 11.73
C ALA A 143 -19.30 6.30 12.49
N ILE A 144 -20.09 7.37 12.61
CA ILE A 144 -19.72 8.55 13.42
C ILE A 144 -19.45 8.11 14.87
N LYS A 145 -20.38 7.34 15.45
CA LYS A 145 -20.25 6.82 16.82
C LYS A 145 -19.03 5.90 16.96
N GLN A 146 -18.79 5.04 15.96
CA GLN A 146 -17.63 4.15 15.94
C GLN A 146 -16.33 4.93 15.93
N LEU A 147 -16.23 5.96 15.08
CA LEU A 147 -15.04 6.82 15.02
C LEU A 147 -14.80 7.52 16.37
N GLN A 148 -15.84 8.05 17.00
CA GLN A 148 -15.75 8.70 18.32
C GLN A 148 -15.21 7.74 19.38
N VAL A 149 -15.79 6.53 19.49
CA VAL A 149 -15.35 5.53 20.48
C VAL A 149 -13.89 5.14 20.28
N LEU A 150 -13.49 4.85 19.04
CA LEU A 150 -12.11 4.47 18.76
C LEU A 150 -11.11 5.63 18.96
N ALA A 151 -11.52 6.86 18.67
CA ALA A 151 -10.69 8.04 18.86
C ALA A 151 -10.50 8.38 20.36
N GLU A 152 -11.52 8.10 21.17
CA GLU A 152 -11.47 8.28 22.63
C GLU A 152 -10.39 7.38 23.26
N GLU A 153 -10.23 6.13 22.77
CA GLU A 153 -9.21 5.19 23.23
C GLU A 153 -7.78 5.71 23.06
N ILE A 154 -7.54 6.55 22.04
CA ILE A 154 -6.24 7.13 21.70
C ILE A 154 -6.13 8.62 22.06
N ALA A 155 -7.12 9.17 22.77
CA ALA A 155 -7.20 10.59 23.16
C ALA A 155 -7.04 11.59 22.00
N VAL A 156 -7.61 11.28 20.82
CA VAL A 156 -7.62 12.15 19.64
C VAL A 156 -9.01 12.76 19.47
N PRO A 157 -9.14 14.09 19.28
CA PRO A 157 -10.41 14.75 19.06
C PRO A 157 -11.06 14.35 17.74
N VAL A 158 -12.39 14.29 17.73
CA VAL A 158 -13.21 14.04 16.55
C VAL A 158 -14.08 15.28 16.27
N PHE A 159 -14.02 15.77 15.03
CA PHE A 159 -14.94 16.77 14.54
C PHE A 159 -16.11 16.11 13.82
N GLU A 160 -17.33 16.50 14.16
CA GLU A 160 -18.55 16.00 13.53
C GLU A 160 -19.62 17.10 13.47
N MET A 161 -20.52 17.01 12.51
CA MET A 161 -21.70 17.87 12.36
C MET A 161 -22.95 17.03 12.09
N GLY A 162 -22.99 15.80 12.63
CA GLY A 162 -24.08 14.86 12.39
C GLY A 162 -24.19 14.45 10.93
N GLN A 163 -25.39 14.51 10.36
CA GLN A 163 -25.70 14.11 8.98
C GLN A 163 -25.80 15.33 8.03
N ASP A 164 -24.95 16.33 8.18
CA ASP A 164 -24.86 17.45 7.24
C ASP A 164 -24.08 17.06 5.98
N ASP A 165 -23.95 17.97 5.04
CA ASP A 165 -23.20 17.81 3.80
C ASP A 165 -21.72 17.49 4.06
N PRO A 166 -21.16 16.39 3.53
CA PRO A 166 -19.79 15.97 3.77
C PRO A 166 -18.76 17.04 3.38
N VAL A 167 -19.00 17.82 2.32
CA VAL A 167 -18.10 18.89 1.87
C VAL A 167 -18.06 19.99 2.90
N LYS A 168 -19.23 20.38 3.47
CA LYS A 168 -19.30 21.38 4.53
C LYS A 168 -18.61 20.91 5.80
N ILE A 169 -18.84 19.64 6.21
CA ILE A 169 -18.19 19.04 7.38
C ILE A 169 -16.67 19.13 7.24
N CYS A 170 -16.13 18.67 6.11
CA CYS A 170 -14.70 18.66 5.85
C CYS A 170 -14.11 20.08 5.85
N THR A 171 -14.80 21.05 5.24
CA THR A 171 -14.35 22.44 5.18
C THR A 171 -14.36 23.09 6.56
N ALA A 172 -15.44 22.94 7.33
CA ALA A 172 -15.56 23.45 8.70
C ALA A 172 -14.52 22.81 9.65
N ALA A 173 -14.22 21.52 9.47
CA ALA A 173 -13.18 20.83 10.24
C ALA A 173 -11.79 21.42 10.02
N ILE A 174 -11.48 21.84 8.78
CA ILE A 174 -10.20 22.50 8.46
C ILE A 174 -10.12 23.89 9.10
N GLU A 175 -11.22 24.66 9.06
CA GLU A 175 -11.29 25.95 9.74
C GLU A 175 -11.07 25.80 11.25
N GLU A 176 -11.72 24.83 11.89
CA GLU A 176 -11.49 24.49 13.29
C GLU A 176 -10.05 24.07 13.56
N ALA A 177 -9.44 23.24 12.71
CA ALA A 177 -8.06 22.83 12.84
C ALA A 177 -7.06 24.00 12.76
N VAL A 178 -7.36 25.01 11.93
CA VAL A 178 -6.57 26.25 11.88
C VAL A 178 -6.67 27.02 13.18
N LEU A 179 -7.88 27.20 13.72
CA LEU A 179 -8.12 27.94 14.96
C LEU A 179 -7.45 27.23 16.17
N SER A 180 -7.57 25.91 16.21
CA SER A 180 -7.03 25.07 17.27
C SER A 180 -5.56 24.72 17.09
N LYS A 181 -4.91 25.19 16.01
CA LYS A 181 -3.48 24.93 15.67
C LYS A 181 -3.15 23.43 15.58
N ILE A 182 -4.04 22.66 15.01
CA ILE A 182 -3.84 21.23 14.73
C ILE A 182 -2.87 21.07 13.56
N ASP A 183 -1.95 20.11 13.64
CA ASP A 183 -0.97 19.83 12.58
C ASP A 183 -1.56 19.00 11.43
N CYS A 184 -2.37 18.00 11.77
CA CYS A 184 -2.89 17.02 10.81
C CYS A 184 -4.40 16.84 10.94
N VAL A 185 -5.11 16.82 9.81
CA VAL A 185 -6.55 16.56 9.73
C VAL A 185 -6.76 15.31 8.89
N ILE A 186 -7.42 14.28 9.43
CA ILE A 186 -7.72 13.03 8.73
C ILE A 186 -9.23 12.95 8.49
N LEU A 187 -9.62 12.89 7.21
CA LEU A 187 -11.01 12.87 6.78
C LEU A 187 -11.46 11.42 6.57
N ASP A 188 -12.29 10.88 7.47
CA ASP A 188 -12.92 9.55 7.32
C ASP A 188 -14.19 9.68 6.49
N THR A 189 -14.08 9.42 5.18
CA THR A 189 -15.18 9.57 4.23
C THR A 189 -16.03 8.32 4.11
N ALA A 190 -17.24 8.50 3.61
CA ALA A 190 -18.12 7.39 3.29
C ALA A 190 -17.50 6.41 2.29
N GLY A 191 -17.94 5.17 2.35
CA GLY A 191 -17.68 4.15 1.35
C GLY A 191 -18.97 3.43 1.00
N ARG A 192 -19.15 3.09 -0.28
CA ARG A 192 -20.25 2.23 -0.73
C ARG A 192 -19.74 0.83 -1.03
N LEU A 193 -20.64 -0.13 -1.20
CA LEU A 193 -20.29 -1.53 -1.46
C LEU A 193 -19.54 -1.73 -2.78
N HIS A 194 -19.80 -0.87 -3.74
CA HIS A 194 -19.15 -0.86 -5.05
C HIS A 194 -18.96 0.58 -5.52
N VAL A 195 -18.12 0.76 -6.52
CA VAL A 195 -17.89 2.07 -7.13
C VAL A 195 -19.16 2.50 -7.86
N ASP A 196 -19.71 3.65 -7.51
CA ASP A 196 -20.83 4.28 -8.20
C ASP A 196 -20.54 5.77 -8.48
N GLY A 197 -21.29 6.34 -9.43
CA GLY A 197 -21.06 7.71 -9.89
C GLY A 197 -21.31 8.77 -8.83
N GLU A 198 -22.28 8.59 -7.94
CA GLU A 198 -22.62 9.56 -6.90
C GLU A 198 -21.52 9.65 -5.86
N MET A 199 -21.00 8.50 -5.39
CA MET A 199 -19.88 8.45 -4.46
C MET A 199 -18.63 9.10 -5.06
N MET A 200 -18.36 8.84 -6.36
CA MET A 200 -17.18 9.41 -7.01
C MET A 200 -17.28 10.92 -7.14
N VAL A 201 -18.45 11.45 -7.45
CA VAL A 201 -18.72 12.91 -7.48
C VAL A 201 -18.55 13.53 -6.11
N GLU A 202 -19.10 12.92 -5.06
CA GLU A 202 -19.00 13.42 -3.69
C GLU A 202 -17.55 13.51 -3.23
N ILE A 203 -16.78 12.43 -3.40
CA ILE A 203 -15.38 12.43 -2.94
C ILE A 203 -14.50 13.38 -3.76
N GLN A 204 -14.82 13.59 -5.04
CA GLN A 204 -14.18 14.62 -5.86
C GLN A 204 -14.49 16.03 -5.33
N GLN A 205 -15.74 16.31 -5.01
CA GLN A 205 -16.15 17.60 -4.43
C GLN A 205 -15.46 17.88 -3.09
N ILE A 206 -15.33 16.85 -2.23
CA ILE A 206 -14.54 16.97 -1.00
C ILE A 206 -13.09 17.30 -1.34
N ALA A 207 -12.44 16.52 -2.22
CA ALA A 207 -11.05 16.71 -2.59
C ALA A 207 -10.77 18.11 -3.20
N GLU A 208 -11.67 18.60 -4.06
CA GLU A 208 -11.58 19.94 -4.65
C GLU A 208 -11.71 21.07 -3.62
N ALA A 209 -12.61 20.87 -2.64
CA ALA A 209 -12.85 21.87 -1.59
C ALA A 209 -11.69 21.95 -0.59
N VAL A 210 -11.14 20.79 -0.18
CA VAL A 210 -10.13 20.75 0.91
C VAL A 210 -8.69 20.71 0.41
N LYS A 211 -8.44 20.34 -0.86
CA LYS A 211 -7.12 20.21 -1.50
C LYS A 211 -6.16 19.43 -0.62
N PRO A 212 -6.41 18.12 -0.44
CA PRO A 212 -5.65 17.30 0.49
C PRO A 212 -4.15 17.25 0.12
N THR A 213 -3.29 17.24 1.13
CA THR A 213 -1.85 16.99 0.98
C THR A 213 -1.63 15.53 0.58
N GLU A 214 -2.42 14.63 1.14
CA GLU A 214 -2.42 13.20 0.87
C GLU A 214 -3.83 12.69 0.59
N THR A 215 -3.97 11.93 -0.47
CA THR A 215 -5.18 11.13 -0.76
C THR A 215 -4.79 9.67 -0.70
N LEU A 216 -5.23 8.97 0.36
CA LEU A 216 -4.86 7.60 0.63
C LEU A 216 -6.03 6.66 0.27
N PHE A 217 -5.79 5.77 -0.67
CA PHE A 217 -6.75 4.73 -1.03
C PHE A 217 -6.61 3.52 -0.10
N VAL A 218 -7.67 3.21 0.63
CA VAL A 218 -7.72 2.06 1.55
C VAL A 218 -8.37 0.88 0.85
N ALA A 219 -7.59 -0.18 0.63
CA ALA A 219 -8.01 -1.39 -0.04
C ALA A 219 -8.00 -2.59 0.92
N ASP A 220 -9.01 -3.44 0.78
CA ASP A 220 -9.07 -4.74 1.44
C ASP A 220 -8.16 -5.73 0.69
N GLY A 221 -7.11 -6.21 1.36
CA GLY A 221 -6.13 -7.13 0.79
C GLY A 221 -6.71 -8.50 0.41
N MET A 222 -7.88 -8.86 0.94
CA MET A 222 -8.54 -10.14 0.63
C MET A 222 -9.37 -10.10 -0.67
N THR A 223 -9.69 -8.92 -1.20
CA THR A 223 -10.61 -8.79 -2.34
C THR A 223 -9.93 -8.95 -3.71
N GLY A 224 -8.62 -9.18 -3.76
CA GLY A 224 -7.91 -9.53 -5.00
C GLY A 224 -8.14 -8.55 -6.15
N GLN A 225 -8.72 -9.04 -7.26
CA GLN A 225 -8.98 -8.24 -8.46
C GLN A 225 -10.00 -7.10 -8.25
N ASP A 226 -10.95 -7.25 -7.35
CA ASP A 226 -11.94 -6.21 -7.05
C ASP A 226 -11.28 -4.99 -6.41
N ALA A 227 -10.25 -5.20 -5.58
CA ALA A 227 -9.45 -4.11 -5.05
C ALA A 227 -8.75 -3.31 -6.15
N VAL A 228 -8.31 -3.99 -7.22
CA VAL A 228 -7.65 -3.36 -8.37
C VAL A 228 -8.61 -2.52 -9.19
N HIS A 229 -9.79 -3.07 -9.51
CA HIS A 229 -10.82 -2.32 -10.23
C HIS A 229 -11.26 -1.07 -9.46
N SER A 230 -11.44 -1.21 -8.15
CA SER A 230 -11.75 -0.08 -7.30
C SER A 230 -10.62 0.95 -7.28
N ALA A 231 -9.37 0.49 -7.13
CA ALA A 231 -8.19 1.36 -7.14
C ALA A 231 -8.07 2.16 -8.44
N GLN A 232 -8.35 1.53 -9.60
CA GLN A 232 -8.37 2.22 -10.89
C GLN A 232 -9.42 3.33 -10.91
N ALA A 233 -10.66 3.01 -10.57
CA ALA A 233 -11.75 3.98 -10.60
C ALA A 233 -11.47 5.18 -9.67
N PHE A 234 -10.98 4.92 -8.45
CA PHE A 234 -10.59 6.00 -7.54
C PHE A 234 -9.40 6.80 -8.06
N ASN A 235 -8.42 6.17 -8.73
CA ASN A 235 -7.26 6.86 -9.29
C ASN A 235 -7.60 7.69 -10.55
N GLU A 236 -8.65 7.34 -11.27
CA GLU A 236 -9.19 8.13 -12.37
C GLU A 236 -9.95 9.37 -11.88
N ALA A 237 -10.60 9.26 -10.72
CA ALA A 237 -11.41 10.32 -10.13
C ALA A 237 -10.62 11.26 -9.20
N LEU A 238 -9.58 10.74 -8.53
CA LEU A 238 -8.80 11.43 -7.52
C LEU A 238 -7.30 11.35 -7.84
N GLU A 239 -6.55 12.34 -7.39
CA GLU A 239 -5.09 12.26 -7.37
C GLU A 239 -4.64 11.44 -6.15
N ILE A 240 -4.66 10.08 -6.26
CA ILE A 240 -4.19 9.21 -5.20
C ILE A 240 -2.68 9.40 -5.00
N THR A 241 -2.25 9.65 -3.78
CA THR A 241 -0.82 9.80 -3.42
C THR A 241 -0.21 8.52 -2.85
N GLY A 242 -1.04 7.62 -2.35
CA GLY A 242 -0.60 6.32 -1.83
C GLY A 242 -1.75 5.39 -1.50
N THR A 243 -1.42 4.14 -1.22
CA THR A 243 -2.39 3.10 -0.88
C THR A 243 -2.11 2.55 0.50
N ILE A 244 -3.18 2.15 1.20
CA ILE A 244 -3.13 1.40 2.45
C ILE A 244 -3.82 0.06 2.24
N LEU A 245 -3.14 -1.02 2.57
CA LEU A 245 -3.73 -2.36 2.52
C LEU A 245 -4.15 -2.80 3.91
N THR A 246 -5.35 -3.33 4.02
CA THR A 246 -5.93 -3.83 5.28
C THR A 246 -6.23 -5.32 5.20
N LYS A 247 -6.55 -5.93 6.34
CA LYS A 247 -6.96 -7.35 6.47
C LYS A 247 -5.94 -8.33 5.92
N LEU A 248 -4.69 -8.03 6.19
CA LEU A 248 -3.57 -8.84 5.72
C LEU A 248 -3.20 -9.98 6.69
N ASP A 249 -3.92 -10.12 7.79
CA ASP A 249 -3.86 -11.19 8.80
C ASP A 249 -4.54 -12.49 8.38
N GLY A 250 -5.33 -12.45 7.30
CA GLY A 250 -5.91 -13.64 6.68
C GLY A 250 -4.95 -14.37 5.71
N ASP A 251 -5.44 -15.45 5.10
CA ASP A 251 -4.71 -16.24 4.09
C ASP A 251 -4.52 -15.51 2.75
N ALA A 252 -4.64 -14.18 2.73
CA ALA A 252 -4.53 -13.37 1.53
C ALA A 252 -3.10 -13.44 0.95
N PRO A 253 -2.93 -13.87 -0.28
CA PRO A 253 -1.62 -14.19 -0.86
C PRO A 253 -0.80 -12.99 -1.30
N GLY A 254 -0.82 -11.85 -0.64
CA GLY A 254 0.04 -10.68 -0.94
C GLY A 254 -0.03 -10.12 -2.38
N GLY A 255 -0.73 -10.80 -3.25
CA GLY A 255 -0.88 -10.45 -4.67
C GLY A 255 -1.62 -9.13 -4.88
N SER A 256 -2.55 -8.78 -3.99
CA SER A 256 -3.30 -7.52 -4.05
C SER A 256 -2.38 -6.28 -3.98
N ALA A 257 -1.33 -6.33 -3.15
CA ALA A 257 -0.34 -5.25 -3.07
C ALA A 257 0.36 -5.01 -4.41
N ILE A 258 0.83 -6.09 -5.01
CA ILE A 258 1.51 -6.07 -6.31
C ILE A 258 0.57 -5.55 -7.40
N LEU A 259 -0.66 -6.05 -7.40
CA LEU A 259 -1.68 -5.68 -8.38
C LEU A 259 -2.02 -4.19 -8.31
N ILE A 260 -2.31 -3.68 -7.13
CA ILE A 260 -2.65 -2.26 -6.94
C ILE A 260 -1.47 -1.38 -7.35
N THR A 261 -0.27 -1.66 -6.83
CA THR A 261 0.94 -0.88 -7.14
C THR A 261 1.23 -0.84 -8.65
N THR A 262 1.11 -1.98 -9.33
CA THR A 262 1.39 -2.05 -10.78
C THR A 262 0.30 -1.43 -11.64
N THR A 263 -0.95 -1.44 -11.17
CA THR A 263 -2.10 -0.95 -11.93
C THR A 263 -2.24 0.55 -11.84
N ILE A 264 -2.24 1.11 -10.64
CA ILE A 264 -2.38 2.56 -10.45
C ILE A 264 -1.04 3.30 -10.39
N LYS A 265 0.08 2.57 -10.41
CA LYS A 265 1.46 3.10 -10.31
C LYS A 265 1.67 3.98 -9.08
N LYS A 266 0.99 3.66 -7.99
CA LYS A 266 1.13 4.32 -6.70
C LYS A 266 1.63 3.34 -5.66
N THR A 267 2.47 3.82 -4.77
CA THR A 267 3.12 2.99 -3.75
C THR A 267 2.15 2.64 -2.63
N VAL A 268 2.27 1.44 -2.11
CA VAL A 268 1.64 1.08 -0.84
C VAL A 268 2.44 1.75 0.28
N LYS A 269 1.85 2.73 0.95
CA LYS A 269 2.50 3.49 2.04
C LYS A 269 2.40 2.76 3.38
N PHE A 270 1.28 2.06 3.60
CA PHE A 270 1.04 1.34 4.86
C PHE A 270 0.34 0.02 4.62
N THR A 271 0.62 -0.92 5.51
CA THR A 271 -0.14 -2.17 5.63
C THR A 271 -0.72 -2.29 7.03
N ARG A 272 -1.91 -2.84 7.14
CA ARG A 272 -2.55 -3.13 8.40
C ARG A 272 -2.61 -4.65 8.59
N ILE A 273 -1.86 -5.15 9.57
CA ILE A 273 -1.70 -6.58 9.85
C ILE A 273 -2.62 -7.02 11.00
N SER A 274 -3.09 -6.12 11.87
CA SER A 274 -3.86 -6.46 13.05
C SER A 274 -5.12 -5.62 13.22
N GLU A 275 -6.12 -6.17 13.90
CA GLU A 275 -7.34 -5.43 14.29
C GLU A 275 -7.13 -4.52 15.51
N THR A 276 -6.01 -4.68 16.24
CA THR A 276 -5.66 -3.82 17.38
C THR A 276 -5.17 -2.45 16.94
N THR A 277 -5.28 -1.42 17.80
CA THR A 277 -4.89 -0.03 17.48
C THR A 277 -3.41 0.17 17.19
N GLU A 278 -2.54 -0.73 17.63
CA GLU A 278 -1.07 -0.59 17.56
C GLU A 278 -0.42 -1.06 16.24
N GLY A 279 -1.16 -1.58 15.28
CA GLY A 279 -0.59 -2.34 14.16
C GLY A 279 -0.63 -1.63 12.80
N LEU A 280 -0.23 -0.35 12.66
CA LEU A 280 -0.02 0.27 11.35
C LEU A 280 1.47 0.19 10.99
N ASP A 281 1.89 -0.93 10.45
CA ASP A 281 3.27 -1.08 9.99
C ASP A 281 3.47 -0.38 8.65
N VAL A 282 4.61 0.31 8.51
CA VAL A 282 5.07 0.79 7.21
C VAL A 282 5.36 -0.44 6.35
N LEU A 283 4.81 -0.51 5.15
CA LEU A 283 5.20 -1.54 4.20
C LEU A 283 6.69 -1.40 3.93
N VAL A 284 7.45 -2.22 4.59
CA VAL A 284 8.81 -2.50 4.14
C VAL A 284 8.62 -3.48 2.98
N PRO A 285 9.20 -3.23 1.79
CA PRO A 285 9.31 -4.27 0.76
C PRO A 285 9.73 -5.57 1.45
N PRO A 286 9.14 -6.72 1.11
CA PRO A 286 9.34 -7.94 1.88
C PRO A 286 10.83 -8.17 2.15
N PRO A 287 11.24 -8.88 3.21
CA PRO A 287 12.58 -8.89 3.82
C PRO A 287 13.76 -9.25 2.90
N MET A 288 13.58 -9.00 1.64
CA MET A 288 14.66 -8.84 0.67
C MET A 288 15.60 -7.68 1.04
N ALA A 289 15.15 -6.73 1.86
CA ALA A 289 16.02 -5.68 2.45
C ALA A 289 16.95 -6.22 3.54
N ASP A 290 16.50 -7.17 4.36
CA ASP A 290 17.37 -7.86 5.33
C ASP A 290 18.36 -8.83 4.65
N HIS A 291 18.02 -9.33 3.45
CA HIS A 291 18.96 -10.10 2.64
C HIS A 291 20.09 -9.24 2.06
N ASN A 292 19.93 -7.91 1.94
CA ASN A 292 21.05 -7.04 1.54
C ASN A 292 22.13 -6.98 2.63
N GLN A 293 21.80 -7.10 3.92
CA GLN A 293 22.82 -7.29 4.96
C GLN A 293 23.46 -8.68 4.85
N ARG A 294 22.68 -9.73 4.59
CA ARG A 294 23.22 -11.10 4.42
C ARG A 294 23.87 -11.35 3.06
N LEU A 295 23.47 -10.65 1.99
CA LEU A 295 24.15 -10.67 0.69
C LEU A 295 25.42 -9.80 0.69
N GLY A 296 25.45 -8.72 1.46
CA GLY A 296 26.64 -7.93 1.72
C GLY A 296 27.72 -8.76 2.43
N ASP A 297 27.35 -9.61 3.38
CA ASP A 297 28.25 -10.50 4.10
C ASP A 297 28.78 -11.65 3.23
N VAL A 298 28.07 -12.02 2.16
CA VAL A 298 28.50 -13.10 1.22
C VAL A 298 29.36 -12.56 0.07
N VAL A 299 29.32 -11.26 -0.20
CA VAL A 299 30.17 -10.62 -1.25
C VAL A 299 31.49 -10.11 -0.68
N THR A 300 31.68 -10.14 0.63
CA THR A 300 32.89 -9.64 1.32
C THR A 300 33.82 -10.77 1.80
N ILE A 301 33.66 -12.02 1.31
CA ILE A 301 34.62 -13.11 1.53
C ILE A 301 35.20 -13.55 0.19
#